data_3de2e833623f7d966524f17df17da547
#
_entry.id   3de2e833623f7d966524f17df17da547
#
_cell.length_a   1.000
_cell.length_b   1.000
_cell.length_c   1.000
_cell.angle_alpha   90.00
_cell.angle_beta   90.00
_cell.angle_gamma   90.00
#
_symmetry.space_group_name_H-M   'P 1'
#
loop_
_entity.id
_entity.type
_entity.pdbx_description
1 polymer ?
#
loop_
_entity_poly.entity_id
_entity_poly.type
_entity_poly.pdbx_seq_one_letter_code
_entity_poly.pdbx_strand_id
1 'polypeptide(L)'
;MSFQEDLFDETTWTPPEELPDLSAEKIMAIDVETRDPYLTSRGPGWATGSGQLIGIAVAVADWSAYLPIAHEGRGNMAKGTVIRWLKDQLKDGIPTVYHNAQYDLGWLLTEGIEVKGPILDTMIAAPLLDENRMSYSLNALGA
;
A
#
# COMPACT_ATOMS: atom_id res chain seq x y z
N MET A 1 25.46 17.04 -27.60
CA MET A 1 24.72 15.75 -27.51
C MET A 1 24.79 15.29 -26.05
N SER A 2 23.71 15.37 -25.32
CA SER A 2 23.71 14.95 -23.93
C SER A 2 23.35 13.46 -23.87
N PHE A 3 24.28 12.68 -23.34
CA PHE A 3 24.13 11.24 -23.06
C PHE A 3 23.21 10.94 -21.85
N GLN A 4 22.24 11.76 -21.55
CA GLN A 4 21.42 11.68 -20.34
C GLN A 4 19.94 11.32 -20.59
N GLU A 5 19.52 11.11 -21.84
CA GLU A 5 18.11 10.83 -22.17
C GLU A 5 17.74 9.35 -22.25
N ASP A 6 18.70 8.42 -22.22
CA ASP A 6 18.44 6.98 -22.38
C ASP A 6 18.47 6.16 -21.08
N LEU A 7 18.49 6.80 -19.90
CA LEU A 7 18.61 6.10 -18.62
C LEU A 7 17.27 5.83 -17.90
N PHE A 8 16.17 6.33 -18.44
CA PHE A 8 14.84 6.00 -17.98
C PHE A 8 14.10 5.28 -19.11
N ASP A 9 14.29 3.97 -19.15
CA ASP A 9 13.41 3.09 -19.90
C ASP A 9 11.97 3.45 -19.45
N GLU A 10 11.16 3.98 -20.37
CA GLU A 10 9.75 4.23 -20.11
C GLU A 10 9.16 2.88 -19.73
N THR A 11 8.88 2.70 -18.45
CA THR A 11 8.27 1.45 -18.00
C THR A 11 6.97 1.29 -18.77
N THR A 12 6.86 0.22 -19.50
CA THR A 12 5.64 -0.14 -20.25
C THR A 12 4.50 -0.56 -19.31
N TRP A 13 4.74 -0.52 -17.99
CA TRP A 13 3.75 -0.85 -16.99
C TRP A 13 2.63 0.20 -16.96
N THR A 14 1.39 -0.29 -16.95
CA THR A 14 0.18 0.52 -16.79
C THR A 14 -0.65 -0.02 -15.63
N PRO A 15 -1.37 0.85 -14.90
CA PRO A 15 -2.32 0.40 -13.90
C PRO A 15 -3.44 -0.43 -14.54
N PRO A 16 -4.15 -1.27 -13.76
CA PRO A 16 -5.26 -2.04 -14.29
C PRO A 16 -6.36 -1.12 -14.81
N GLU A 17 -6.94 -1.47 -15.96
CA GLU A 17 -8.05 -0.72 -16.55
C GLU A 17 -9.34 -0.91 -15.75
N GLU A 18 -9.53 -2.11 -15.17
CA GLU A 18 -10.69 -2.47 -14.37
C GLU A 18 -10.27 -2.97 -12.99
N LEU A 19 -11.06 -2.63 -11.99
CA LEU A 19 -10.88 -3.08 -10.61
C LEU A 19 -11.86 -4.22 -10.33
N PRO A 20 -11.36 -5.43 -10.00
CA PRO A 20 -12.23 -6.59 -9.77
C PRO A 20 -13.02 -6.48 -8.46
N ASP A 21 -14.06 -7.27 -8.33
CA ASP A 21 -14.72 -7.53 -7.05
C ASP A 21 -13.93 -8.58 -6.28
N LEU A 22 -13.35 -8.19 -5.15
CA LEU A 22 -12.56 -9.03 -4.25
C LEU A 22 -13.32 -9.39 -2.96
N SER A 23 -14.60 -9.05 -2.86
CA SER A 23 -15.38 -9.22 -1.63
C SER A 23 -15.56 -10.68 -1.17
N ALA A 24 -15.37 -11.64 -2.09
CA ALA A 24 -15.42 -13.09 -1.79
C ALA A 24 -14.06 -13.68 -1.38
N GLU A 25 -12.98 -12.88 -1.42
CA GLU A 25 -11.66 -13.35 -1.03
C GLU A 25 -11.55 -13.58 0.48
N LYS A 26 -10.67 -14.51 0.87
CA LYS A 26 -10.50 -14.90 2.28
C LYS A 26 -9.58 -13.96 3.04
N ILE A 27 -8.66 -13.31 2.34
CA ILE A 27 -7.63 -12.44 2.91
C ILE A 27 -7.11 -11.50 1.82
N MET A 28 -6.77 -10.29 2.21
CA MET A 28 -6.23 -9.27 1.31
C MET A 28 -4.98 -8.64 1.91
N ALA A 29 -3.88 -8.64 1.18
CA ALA A 29 -2.70 -7.88 1.55
C ALA A 29 -2.80 -6.46 0.99
N ILE A 30 -2.45 -5.47 1.80
CA ILE A 30 -2.47 -4.05 1.44
C ILE A 30 -1.14 -3.42 1.86
N ASP A 31 -0.60 -2.59 0.99
CA ASP A 31 0.58 -1.77 1.26
C ASP A 31 0.37 -0.38 0.65
N VAL A 32 0.74 0.68 1.36
CA VAL A 32 0.56 2.04 0.88
C VAL A 32 1.89 2.68 0.48
N GLU A 33 1.86 3.42 -0.62
CA GLU A 33 2.95 4.28 -1.04
C GLU A 33 2.60 5.74 -0.74
N THR A 34 3.57 6.45 -0.16
CA THR A 34 3.32 7.78 0.38
C THR A 34 4.42 8.77 -0.01
N ARG A 35 4.07 10.04 -0.06
CA ARG A 35 5.02 11.11 0.06
C ARG A 35 4.98 11.62 1.51
N ASP A 36 5.95 11.26 2.30
CA ASP A 36 6.03 11.57 3.73
C ASP A 36 7.39 12.19 4.08
N PRO A 37 7.62 13.48 3.72
CA PRO A 37 8.95 14.08 3.76
C PRO A 37 9.49 14.29 5.18
N TYR A 38 8.63 14.25 6.19
CA TYR A 38 9.02 14.49 7.58
C TYR A 38 8.93 13.24 8.46
N LEU A 39 8.75 12.06 7.87
CA LEU A 39 8.56 10.79 8.59
C LEU A 39 9.62 10.56 9.67
N THR A 40 10.89 10.74 9.32
CA THR A 40 12.02 10.51 10.25
C THR A 40 12.22 11.60 11.28
N SER A 41 11.77 12.83 11.02
CA SER A 41 12.01 13.98 11.88
C SER A 41 10.82 14.37 12.76
N ARG A 42 9.60 14.07 12.32
CA ARG A 42 8.35 14.47 12.99
C ARG A 42 7.36 13.33 13.21
N GLY A 43 7.68 12.14 12.70
CA GLY A 43 6.77 11.01 12.68
C GLY A 43 5.87 10.98 11.44
N PRO A 44 4.94 10.01 11.36
CA PRO A 44 4.13 9.77 10.18
C PRO A 44 3.25 10.96 9.83
N GLY A 45 3.18 11.27 8.54
CA GLY A 45 2.46 12.42 8.01
C GLY A 45 0.96 12.37 8.29
N TRP A 46 0.37 11.19 8.37
CA TRP A 46 -1.03 11.03 8.77
C TRP A 46 -1.31 11.55 10.20
N ALA A 47 -0.33 11.49 11.10
CA ALA A 47 -0.47 12.01 12.47
C ALA A 47 -0.11 13.50 12.57
N THR A 48 0.77 13.99 11.71
CA THR A 48 1.28 15.37 11.75
C THR A 48 0.57 16.32 10.78
N GLY A 49 -0.32 15.80 9.94
CA GLY A 49 -1.03 16.58 8.92
C GLY A 49 -0.14 16.98 7.73
N SER A 50 0.91 16.22 7.46
CA SER A 50 1.84 16.47 6.35
C SER A 50 1.91 15.28 5.39
N GLY A 51 2.41 15.53 4.17
CA GLY A 51 2.52 14.48 3.17
C GLY A 51 1.18 14.06 2.55
N GLN A 52 1.21 12.95 1.81
CA GLN A 52 0.02 12.41 1.15
C GLN A 52 0.20 10.95 0.74
N LEU A 53 -0.91 10.24 0.63
CA LEU A 53 -1.00 8.93 0.01
C LEU A 53 -0.86 9.08 -1.52
N ILE A 54 0.07 8.36 -2.14
CA ILE A 54 0.35 8.44 -3.57
C ILE A 54 -0.01 7.17 -4.35
N GLY A 55 -0.13 6.04 -3.67
CA GLY A 55 -0.54 4.77 -4.29
C GLY A 55 -0.90 3.72 -3.25
N ILE A 56 -1.57 2.68 -3.70
CA ILE A 56 -1.98 1.54 -2.88
C ILE A 56 -1.68 0.26 -3.66
N ALA A 57 -0.92 -0.65 -3.07
CA ALA A 57 -0.78 -2.02 -3.56
C ALA A 57 -1.80 -2.92 -2.87
N VAL A 58 -2.43 -3.79 -3.66
CA VAL A 58 -3.41 -4.77 -3.16
C VAL A 58 -3.10 -6.13 -3.78
N ALA A 59 -3.15 -7.18 -2.97
CA ALA A 59 -2.97 -8.54 -3.42
C ALA A 59 -3.93 -9.50 -2.72
N VAL A 60 -4.45 -10.44 -3.49
CA VAL A 60 -5.20 -11.62 -3.06
C VAL A 60 -4.59 -12.86 -3.71
N ALA A 61 -5.17 -14.05 -3.53
CA ALA A 61 -4.57 -15.30 -4.00
C ALA A 61 -4.19 -15.29 -5.49
N ASP A 62 -5.09 -14.81 -6.35
CA ASP A 62 -4.94 -14.93 -7.81
C ASP A 62 -4.88 -13.56 -8.53
N TRP A 63 -4.81 -12.47 -7.79
CA TRP A 63 -4.73 -11.13 -8.38
C TRP A 63 -3.91 -10.17 -7.50
N SER A 64 -3.11 -9.35 -8.14
CA SER A 64 -2.42 -8.24 -7.47
C SER A 64 -2.27 -7.05 -8.41
N ALA A 65 -2.33 -5.87 -7.84
CA ALA A 65 -2.08 -4.64 -8.57
C ALA A 65 -1.54 -3.53 -7.69
N TYR A 66 -0.81 -2.62 -8.31
CA TYR A 66 -0.50 -1.32 -7.77
C TYR A 66 -1.44 -0.28 -8.38
N LEU A 67 -2.01 0.57 -7.53
CA LEU A 67 -3.03 1.57 -7.89
C LEU A 67 -2.46 2.97 -7.62
N PRO A 68 -1.79 3.60 -8.59
CA PRO A 68 -1.23 4.95 -8.44
C PRO A 68 -2.37 5.97 -8.44
N ILE A 69 -2.36 6.91 -7.49
CA ILE A 69 -3.43 7.91 -7.34
C ILE A 69 -2.95 9.36 -7.26
N ALA A 70 -1.67 9.57 -6.94
CA ALA A 70 -1.11 10.92 -6.80
C ALA A 70 0.39 11.00 -7.05
N HIS A 71 0.93 10.17 -7.93
CA HIS A 71 2.32 10.29 -8.39
C HIS A 71 2.53 11.55 -9.22
N GLU A 72 3.75 12.07 -9.22
CA GLU A 72 4.15 13.08 -10.18
C GLU A 72 4.18 12.47 -11.58
N GLY A 73 3.67 13.20 -12.57
CA GLY A 73 3.63 12.76 -13.96
C GLY A 73 2.29 12.15 -14.37
N ARG A 74 2.35 11.20 -15.32
CA ARG A 74 1.17 10.57 -15.93
C ARG A 74 0.94 9.18 -15.34
N GLY A 75 -0.23 8.61 -15.63
CA GLY A 75 -0.55 7.22 -15.29
C GLY A 75 -1.28 7.03 -13.96
N ASN A 76 -1.66 8.11 -13.28
CA ASN A 76 -2.52 7.99 -12.10
C ASN A 76 -3.94 7.58 -12.49
N MET A 77 -4.52 6.71 -11.67
CA MET A 77 -5.94 6.38 -11.68
C MET A 77 -6.75 7.51 -11.02
N ALA A 78 -8.05 7.56 -11.29
CA ALA A 78 -8.93 8.48 -10.58
C ALA A 78 -8.99 8.11 -9.09
N LYS A 79 -8.39 8.94 -8.24
CA LYS A 79 -8.28 8.71 -6.78
C LYS A 79 -9.63 8.33 -6.15
N GLY A 80 -10.69 9.10 -6.44
CA GLY A 80 -12.02 8.82 -5.91
C GLY A 80 -12.57 7.45 -6.29
N THR A 81 -12.23 6.94 -7.47
CA THR A 81 -12.62 5.60 -7.92
C THR A 81 -11.90 4.52 -7.12
N VAL A 82 -10.57 4.63 -6.97
CA VAL A 82 -9.76 3.68 -6.19
C VAL A 82 -10.21 3.65 -4.74
N ILE A 83 -10.39 4.80 -4.11
CA ILE A 83 -10.81 4.89 -2.70
C ILE A 83 -12.21 4.29 -2.49
N ARG A 84 -13.18 4.58 -3.35
CA ARG A 84 -14.52 3.98 -3.25
C ARG A 84 -14.46 2.47 -3.43
N TRP A 85 -13.72 2.01 -4.44
CA TRP A 85 -13.54 0.58 -4.68
C TRP A 85 -12.96 -0.12 -3.45
N LEU A 86 -11.87 0.38 -2.88
CA LEU A 86 -11.25 -0.25 -1.71
C LEU A 86 -12.18 -0.24 -0.49
N LYS A 87 -12.93 0.83 -0.27
CA LYS A 87 -13.97 0.86 0.77
C LYS A 87 -15.02 -0.24 0.59
N ASP A 88 -15.45 -0.47 -0.65
CA ASP A 88 -16.43 -1.51 -0.96
C ASP A 88 -15.86 -2.91 -0.71
N GLN A 89 -14.57 -3.16 -1.03
CA GLN A 89 -13.94 -4.45 -0.76
C GLN A 89 -13.79 -4.73 0.73
N LEU A 90 -13.58 -3.69 1.55
CA LEU A 90 -13.31 -3.82 2.99
C LEU A 90 -14.57 -3.76 3.88
N LYS A 91 -15.71 -3.39 3.34
CA LYS A 91 -16.93 -3.11 4.12
C LYS A 91 -17.44 -4.29 4.95
N ASP A 92 -17.28 -5.51 4.46
CA ASP A 92 -17.80 -6.74 5.07
C ASP A 92 -16.79 -7.42 6.01
N GLY A 93 -15.65 -6.75 6.28
CA GLY A 93 -14.70 -7.20 7.30
C GLY A 93 -13.76 -8.30 6.84
N ILE A 94 -13.37 -8.33 5.58
CA ILE A 94 -12.33 -9.23 5.09
C ILE A 94 -11.05 -9.08 5.94
N PRO A 95 -10.38 -10.18 6.34
CA PRO A 95 -9.07 -10.11 6.97
C PRO A 95 -8.04 -9.43 6.08
N THR A 96 -7.24 -8.53 6.65
CA THR A 96 -6.20 -7.81 5.92
C THR A 96 -4.81 -8.04 6.51
N VAL A 97 -3.79 -8.07 5.65
CA VAL A 97 -2.39 -8.27 6.00
C VAL A 97 -1.57 -7.07 5.59
N TYR A 98 -0.69 -6.67 6.48
CA TYR A 98 0.25 -5.55 6.32
C TYR A 98 1.66 -5.94 6.75
N HIS A 99 2.63 -5.12 6.39
CA HIS A 99 3.95 -5.10 7.01
C HIS A 99 4.19 -3.73 7.64
N ASN A 100 3.98 -3.57 8.94
CA ASN A 100 3.85 -2.34 9.70
C ASN A 100 2.44 -1.70 9.55
N ALA A 101 1.43 -2.45 9.95
CA ALA A 101 0.02 -2.09 9.80
C ALA A 101 -0.34 -0.69 10.33
N GLN A 102 0.28 -0.24 11.40
CA GLN A 102 0.01 1.08 11.98
C GLN A 102 0.25 2.21 10.98
N TYR A 103 1.30 2.11 10.16
CA TYR A 103 1.61 3.12 9.16
C TYR A 103 0.56 3.15 8.04
N ASP A 104 0.25 1.98 7.49
CA ASP A 104 -0.74 1.85 6.39
C ASP A 104 -2.14 2.25 6.83
N LEU A 105 -2.58 1.76 7.99
CA LEU A 105 -3.91 2.05 8.52
C LEU A 105 -4.11 3.55 8.79
N GLY A 106 -3.08 4.24 9.28
CA GLY A 106 -3.13 5.68 9.47
C GLY A 106 -3.39 6.44 8.18
N TRP A 107 -2.69 6.08 7.10
CA TRP A 107 -2.91 6.69 5.78
C TRP A 107 -4.26 6.32 5.16
N LEU A 108 -4.69 5.06 5.27
CA LEU A 108 -6.01 4.66 4.80
C LEU A 108 -7.13 5.44 5.52
N LEU A 109 -6.96 5.67 6.82
CA LEU A 109 -7.94 6.43 7.60
C LEU A 109 -8.03 7.91 7.16
N THR A 110 -6.91 8.54 6.73
CA THR A 110 -6.96 9.91 6.20
C THR A 110 -7.82 10.03 4.94
N GLU A 111 -7.98 8.94 4.19
CA GLU A 111 -8.86 8.85 3.01
C GLU A 111 -10.28 8.36 3.36
N GLY A 112 -10.57 8.24 4.65
CA GLY A 112 -11.86 7.76 5.14
C GLY A 112 -12.07 6.25 4.90
N ILE A 113 -10.99 5.47 4.74
CA ILE A 113 -11.05 4.01 4.66
C ILE A 113 -10.86 3.45 6.05
N GLU A 114 -11.91 2.86 6.59
CA GLU A 114 -11.88 2.16 7.88
C GLU A 114 -11.81 0.66 7.64
N VAL A 115 -10.77 0.02 8.18
CA VAL A 115 -10.61 -1.44 8.14
C VAL A 115 -11.34 -2.06 9.32
N LYS A 116 -12.37 -2.85 9.05
CA LYS A 116 -13.26 -3.46 10.07
C LYS A 116 -12.93 -4.90 10.38
N GLY A 117 -12.26 -5.59 9.48
CA GLY A 117 -11.89 -7.00 9.62
C GLY A 117 -10.67 -7.22 10.50
N PRO A 118 -10.30 -8.48 10.73
CA PRO A 118 -9.04 -8.83 11.38
C PRO A 118 -7.83 -8.22 10.68
N ILE A 119 -6.89 -7.72 11.47
CA ILE A 119 -5.65 -7.11 10.98
C ILE A 119 -4.49 -8.03 11.38
N LEU A 120 -3.70 -8.44 10.38
CA LEU A 120 -2.48 -9.21 10.57
C LEU A 120 -1.29 -8.34 10.18
N ASP A 121 -0.24 -8.36 11.01
CA ASP A 121 0.97 -7.60 10.78
C ASP A 121 2.19 -8.53 10.77
N THR A 122 2.78 -8.73 9.61
CA THR A 122 3.94 -9.61 9.45
C THR A 122 5.20 -9.05 10.11
N MET A 123 5.30 -7.73 10.33
CA MET A 123 6.40 -7.14 11.08
C MET A 123 6.34 -7.48 12.57
N ILE A 124 5.14 -7.70 13.12
CA ILE A 124 4.94 -8.16 14.50
C ILE A 124 5.02 -9.69 14.58
N ALA A 125 4.47 -10.41 13.62
CA ALA A 125 4.45 -11.87 13.63
C ALA A 125 5.84 -12.50 13.45
N ALA A 126 6.68 -11.93 12.59
CA ALA A 126 7.99 -12.50 12.27
C ALA A 126 8.93 -12.64 13.48
N PRO A 127 9.11 -11.64 14.36
CA PRO A 127 9.93 -11.81 15.57
C PRO A 127 9.36 -12.80 16.59
N LEU A 128 8.04 -13.06 16.56
CA LEU A 128 7.44 -14.11 17.39
C LEU A 128 7.77 -15.52 16.91
N LEU A 129 8.04 -15.69 15.62
CA LEU A 129 8.45 -16.97 15.03
C LEU A 129 9.95 -17.21 15.15
N ASP A 130 10.77 -16.19 15.02
CA ASP A 130 12.24 -16.26 15.11
C ASP A 130 12.79 -14.93 15.64
N GLU A 131 13.07 -14.88 16.93
CA GLU A 131 13.59 -13.69 17.63
C GLU A 131 15.07 -13.39 17.32
N ASN A 132 15.79 -14.31 16.67
CA ASN A 132 17.23 -14.18 16.44
C ASN A 132 17.58 -13.60 15.06
N ARG A 133 16.60 -13.21 14.24
CA ARG A 133 16.90 -12.60 12.94
C ARG A 133 17.48 -11.19 13.09
N MET A 134 18.44 -10.87 12.22
CA MET A 134 19.09 -9.57 12.18
C MET A 134 18.19 -8.47 11.60
N SER A 135 17.16 -8.83 10.84
CA SER A 135 16.24 -7.91 10.20
C SER A 135 14.86 -8.55 10.00
N TYR A 136 13.83 -7.77 10.23
CA TYR A 136 12.42 -8.10 9.98
C TYR A 136 11.82 -7.23 8.88
N SER A 137 12.64 -6.59 8.04
CA SER A 137 12.14 -5.88 6.86
C SER A 137 11.47 -6.86 5.88
N LEU A 138 10.51 -6.39 5.11
CA LEU A 138 9.77 -7.24 4.16
C LEU A 138 10.73 -7.95 3.18
N ASN A 139 11.74 -7.23 2.68
CA ASN A 139 12.77 -7.82 1.81
C ASN A 139 13.57 -8.94 2.50
N ALA A 140 13.90 -8.79 3.79
CA ALA A 140 14.64 -9.80 4.53
C ALA A 140 13.79 -11.05 4.87
N LEU A 141 12.48 -10.90 4.95
CA LEU A 141 11.54 -11.99 5.23
C LEU A 141 11.17 -12.78 3.98
N GLY A 142 11.21 -12.15 2.80
CA GLY A 142 10.88 -12.76 1.51
C GLY A 142 12.05 -13.39 0.77
N ALA A 143 13.26 -13.36 1.34
CA ALA A 143 14.49 -13.88 0.71
C ALA A 143 14.68 -15.38 0.95
#